data_5eca54de9d786012986cc7ba92b55457
#
_entry.id   5eca54de9d786012986cc7ba92b55457
#
_cell.length_a   1.000
_cell.length_b   1.000
_cell.length_c   1.000
_cell.angle_alpha   90.00
_cell.angle_beta   90.00
_cell.angle_gamma   90.00
#
_symmetry.space_group_name_H-M   'P 1'
#
loop_
_entity.id
_entity.type
_entity.pdbx_description
1 polymer ?
#
loop_
_entity_poly.entity_id
_entity_poly.type
_entity_poly.pdbx_seq_one_letter_code
_entity_poly.pdbx_strand_id
1 'polypeptide(L)'
;MTITAERKEALIKEHGRESGDTGSPEVQVAILTERIVNLTEHFKGHAKDNHSRRGLLMMVNKRRSLLDYLKAKDADRYTALIGKLGLRK
;
A
#
# COMPACT_ATOMS: atom_id res chain seq x y z
N MET A 1 9.17 -11.13 1.85
CA MET A 1 8.89 -9.70 2.04
C MET A 1 8.33 -9.01 0.80
N THR A 2 8.52 -9.59 -0.35
CA THR A 2 7.88 -9.09 -1.55
C THR A 2 6.52 -9.75 -1.73
N ILE A 3 5.64 -9.07 -2.45
CA ILE A 3 4.32 -9.59 -2.77
C ILE A 3 4.45 -10.58 -3.92
N THR A 4 3.77 -11.72 -3.84
CA THR A 4 3.75 -12.67 -4.95
C THR A 4 2.98 -12.07 -6.13
N ALA A 5 3.25 -12.57 -7.35
CA ALA A 5 2.53 -12.11 -8.53
C ALA A 5 1.02 -12.34 -8.40
N GLU A 6 0.62 -13.47 -7.84
CA GLU A 6 -0.79 -13.81 -7.63
C GLU A 6 -1.47 -12.82 -6.69
N ARG A 7 -0.79 -12.47 -5.59
CA ARG A 7 -1.35 -11.51 -4.63
C ARG A 7 -1.44 -10.12 -5.24
N LYS A 8 -0.43 -9.73 -6.02
CA LYS A 8 -0.43 -8.46 -6.72
C LYS A 8 -1.61 -8.35 -7.68
N GLU A 9 -1.86 -9.41 -8.45
CA GLU A 9 -3.01 -9.45 -9.36
C GLU A 9 -4.33 -9.33 -8.61
N ALA A 10 -4.45 -10.01 -7.46
CA ALA A 10 -5.65 -9.92 -6.64
C ALA A 10 -5.89 -8.49 -6.17
N LEU A 11 -4.83 -7.79 -5.75
CA LEU A 11 -4.93 -6.40 -5.32
C LEU A 11 -5.32 -5.49 -6.47
N ILE A 12 -4.77 -5.72 -7.66
CA ILE A 12 -5.12 -4.95 -8.85
C ILE A 12 -6.59 -5.11 -9.18
N LYS A 13 -7.11 -6.33 -9.13
CA LYS A 13 -8.52 -6.60 -9.39
C LYS A 13 -9.44 -5.97 -8.34
N GLU A 14 -9.03 -6.03 -7.08
CA GLU A 14 -9.85 -5.53 -5.97
C GLU A 14 -9.91 -4.00 -5.94
N HIS A 15 -8.78 -3.34 -6.21
CA HIS A 15 -8.66 -1.90 -6.04
C HIS A 15 -8.56 -1.12 -7.35
N GLY A 16 -8.33 -1.79 -8.46
CA GLY A 16 -8.24 -1.14 -9.76
C GLY A 16 -9.57 -0.59 -10.20
N ARG A 17 -9.53 0.49 -10.96
CA ARG A 17 -10.73 1.13 -11.49
C ARG A 17 -11.25 0.40 -12.73
N GLU A 18 -10.34 -0.23 -13.47
CA GLU A 18 -10.66 -0.99 -14.66
C GLU A 18 -9.82 -2.25 -14.67
N SER A 19 -10.23 -3.22 -15.47
CA SER A 19 -9.45 -4.45 -15.66
C SER A 19 -8.04 -4.09 -16.15
N GLY A 20 -7.05 -4.62 -15.47
CA GLY A 20 -5.65 -4.35 -15.84
C GLY A 20 -5.09 -3.02 -15.34
N ASP A 21 -5.85 -2.28 -14.53
CA ASP A 21 -5.36 -1.03 -13.95
C ASP A 21 -4.28 -1.32 -12.93
N THR A 22 -3.05 -0.95 -13.25
CA THR A 22 -1.89 -1.14 -12.37
C THR A 22 -1.33 0.18 -11.85
N GLY A 23 -1.82 1.31 -12.35
CA GLY A 23 -1.23 2.60 -12.07
C GLY A 23 -2.06 3.56 -11.23
N SER A 24 -3.29 3.19 -10.87
CA SER A 24 -4.11 4.10 -10.06
C SER A 24 -3.56 4.23 -8.63
N PRO A 25 -3.80 5.37 -7.97
CA PRO A 25 -3.38 5.53 -6.59
C PRO A 25 -3.93 4.43 -5.67
N GLU A 26 -5.16 3.98 -5.90
CA GLU A 26 -5.77 2.93 -5.10
C GLU A 26 -4.97 1.63 -5.15
N VAL A 27 -4.58 1.21 -6.36
CA VAL A 27 -3.78 0.00 -6.54
C VAL A 27 -2.41 0.16 -5.89
N GLN A 28 -1.76 1.29 -6.13
CA GLN A 28 -0.43 1.54 -5.57
C GLN A 28 -0.45 1.54 -4.04
N VAL A 29 -1.45 2.18 -3.43
CA VAL A 29 -1.60 2.21 -1.97
C VAL A 29 -1.86 0.80 -1.43
N ALA A 30 -2.69 0.02 -2.10
CA ALA A 30 -2.98 -1.35 -1.69
C ALA A 30 -1.71 -2.22 -1.71
N ILE A 31 -0.92 -2.12 -2.77
CA ILE A 31 0.34 -2.87 -2.88
C ILE A 31 1.32 -2.44 -1.78
N LEU A 32 1.47 -1.13 -1.58
CA LEU A 32 2.36 -0.63 -0.53
C LEU A 32 1.93 -1.08 0.85
N THR A 33 0.62 -1.09 1.12
CA THR A 33 0.08 -1.54 2.40
C THR A 33 0.43 -3.00 2.66
N GLU A 34 0.28 -3.87 1.65
CA GLU A 34 0.64 -5.27 1.77
C GLU A 34 2.14 -5.44 2.04
N ARG A 35 2.97 -4.71 1.32
CA ARG A 35 4.42 -4.77 1.52
C ARG A 35 4.82 -4.26 2.91
N ILE A 36 4.16 -3.21 3.41
CA ILE A 36 4.41 -2.67 4.74
C ILE A 36 4.06 -3.72 5.80
N VAL A 37 2.92 -4.39 5.66
CA VAL A 37 2.52 -5.45 6.58
C VAL A 37 3.55 -6.58 6.59
N ASN A 38 3.96 -7.03 5.41
CA ASN A 38 4.94 -8.11 5.30
C ASN A 38 6.27 -7.74 5.93
N LEU A 39 6.72 -6.52 5.71
CA LEU A 39 7.99 -6.04 6.27
C LEU A 39 7.90 -5.85 7.78
N THR A 40 6.77 -5.40 8.28
CA THR A 40 6.52 -5.27 9.72
C THR A 40 6.62 -6.63 10.40
N GLU A 41 6.06 -7.67 9.79
CA GLU A 41 6.19 -9.04 10.29
C GLU A 41 7.66 -9.49 10.31
N HIS A 42 8.43 -9.11 9.29
CA HIS A 42 9.86 -9.40 9.24
C HIS A 42 10.58 -8.86 10.48
N PHE A 43 10.22 -7.67 10.94
CA PHE A 43 10.89 -7.04 12.09
C PHE A 43 10.68 -7.78 13.40
N LYS A 44 9.69 -8.62 13.50
CA LYS A 44 9.49 -9.42 14.71
C LYS A 44 10.66 -10.35 14.96
N GLY A 45 11.33 -10.79 13.89
CA GLY A 45 12.51 -11.62 14.01
C GLY A 45 13.82 -10.92 13.68
N HIS A 46 13.78 -9.70 13.18
CA HIS A 46 14.95 -8.99 12.66
C HIS A 46 14.94 -7.51 13.07
N ALA A 47 14.79 -7.27 14.37
CA ALA A 47 14.61 -5.91 14.89
C ALA A 47 15.78 -4.96 14.59
N LYS A 48 16.99 -5.49 14.32
CA LYS A 48 18.18 -4.69 14.06
C LYS A 48 18.50 -4.52 12.58
N ASP A 49 17.59 -4.91 11.69
CA ASP A 49 17.81 -4.78 10.25
C ASP A 49 17.55 -3.34 9.80
N ASN A 50 18.59 -2.53 9.79
CA ASN A 50 18.50 -1.12 9.45
C ASN A 50 18.12 -0.86 8.00
N HIS A 51 18.51 -1.73 7.06
CA HIS A 51 18.13 -1.60 5.66
C HIS A 51 16.63 -1.76 5.48
N SER A 52 16.06 -2.76 6.15
CA SER A 52 14.62 -2.99 6.07
C SER A 52 13.84 -1.86 6.74
N ARG A 53 14.34 -1.31 7.83
CA ARG A 53 13.71 -0.15 8.48
C ARG A 53 13.65 1.06 7.56
N ARG A 54 14.73 1.33 6.85
CA ARG A 54 14.78 2.43 5.88
C ARG A 54 13.76 2.20 4.76
N GLY A 55 13.73 0.98 4.23
CA GLY A 55 12.76 0.61 3.19
C GLY A 55 11.32 0.75 3.65
N LEU A 56 11.04 0.34 4.90
CA LEU A 56 9.72 0.48 5.49
C LEU A 56 9.31 1.96 5.58
N LEU A 57 10.21 2.80 6.07
CA LEU A 57 9.93 4.23 6.20
C LEU A 57 9.65 4.87 4.84
N MET A 58 10.42 4.50 3.81
CA MET A 58 10.20 5.00 2.45
C MET A 58 8.83 4.59 1.92
N MET A 59 8.42 3.36 2.16
CA MET A 59 7.12 2.87 1.72
C MET A 59 5.97 3.56 2.45
N VAL A 60 6.11 3.78 3.75
CA VAL A 60 5.10 4.49 4.55
C VAL A 60 4.95 5.93 4.04
N ASN A 61 6.06 6.61 3.78
CA ASN A 61 6.03 7.98 3.28
C ASN A 61 5.41 8.05 1.88
N LYS A 62 5.74 7.10 1.01
CA LYS A 62 5.17 7.06 -0.33
C LYS A 62 3.67 6.80 -0.28
N ARG A 63 3.23 5.88 0.58
CA ARG A 63 1.80 5.61 0.75
C ARG A 63 1.07 6.87 1.22
N ARG A 64 1.66 7.59 2.17
CA ARG A 64 1.08 8.83 2.67
C ARG A 64 0.93 9.87 1.56
N SER A 65 1.97 10.04 0.74
CA SER A 65 1.91 10.97 -0.39
C SER A 65 0.82 10.61 -1.38
N LEU A 66 0.67 9.33 -1.69
CA LEU A 66 -0.38 8.85 -2.59
C LEU A 66 -1.77 9.07 -2.00
N LEU A 67 -1.94 8.84 -0.70
CA LEU A 67 -3.21 9.07 -0.03
C LEU A 67 -3.56 10.56 0.00
N ASP A 68 -2.59 11.42 0.26
CA ASP A 68 -2.80 12.87 0.25
C ASP A 68 -3.20 13.34 -1.15
N TYR A 69 -2.55 12.82 -2.18
CA TYR A 69 -2.88 13.11 -3.57
C TYR A 69 -4.33 12.70 -3.88
N LEU A 70 -4.69 11.49 -3.50
CA LEU A 70 -6.03 10.96 -3.76
C LEU A 70 -7.09 11.77 -3.02
N LYS A 71 -6.83 12.15 -1.78
CA LYS A 71 -7.75 12.96 -0.99
C LYS A 71 -8.01 14.31 -1.64
N ALA A 72 -6.98 14.91 -2.22
CA ALA A 72 -7.10 16.19 -2.92
C ALA A 72 -7.86 16.05 -4.24
N LYS A 73 -7.69 14.92 -4.92
CA LYS A 73 -8.32 14.67 -6.21
C LYS A 73 -9.77 14.22 -6.08
N ASP A 74 -10.04 13.31 -5.14
CA ASP A 74 -11.37 12.72 -4.97
C ASP A 74 -11.51 12.18 -3.55
N ALA A 75 -12.11 12.99 -2.70
CA ALA A 75 -12.25 12.65 -1.28
C ALA A 75 -13.09 11.37 -1.08
N ASP A 76 -14.06 11.12 -1.94
CA ASP A 76 -14.89 9.92 -1.82
C ASP A 76 -14.09 8.66 -2.11
N ARG A 77 -13.22 8.69 -3.12
CA ARG A 77 -12.33 7.57 -3.41
C ARG A 77 -11.36 7.35 -2.26
N TYR A 78 -10.84 8.42 -1.69
CA TYR A 78 -9.94 8.34 -0.55
C TYR A 78 -10.62 7.67 0.64
N THR A 79 -11.82 8.12 0.99
CA THR A 79 -12.58 7.56 2.11
C THR A 79 -12.90 6.09 1.89
N ALA A 80 -13.32 5.72 0.68
CA ALA A 80 -13.61 4.33 0.35
C ALA A 80 -12.35 3.45 0.48
N LEU A 81 -11.21 3.95 0.01
CA LEU A 81 -9.96 3.19 0.06
C LEU A 81 -9.48 2.96 1.49
N ILE A 82 -9.46 4.01 2.32
CA ILE A 82 -9.01 3.82 3.71
C ILE A 82 -9.94 2.90 4.49
N GLY A 83 -11.24 2.93 4.17
CA GLY A 83 -12.20 2.01 4.75
C GLY A 83 -11.91 0.56 4.37
N LYS A 84 -11.61 0.31 3.09
CA LYS A 84 -11.28 -1.03 2.59
C LYS A 84 -9.99 -1.58 3.22
N LEU A 85 -9.00 -0.72 3.39
CA LEU A 85 -7.69 -1.13 3.88
C LEU A 85 -7.57 -1.06 5.41
N GLY A 86 -8.58 -0.53 6.09
CA GLY A 86 -8.53 -0.39 7.54
C GLY A 86 -7.52 0.64 8.01
N LEU A 87 -7.22 1.63 7.20
CA LEU A 87 -6.25 2.66 7.53
C LEU A 87 -6.90 3.82 8.28
N ARG A 88 -6.08 4.50 9.07
CA ARG A 88 -6.50 5.72 9.77
C ARG A 88 -5.98 6.91 8.98
N LYS A 89 -6.64 7.25 7.93
CA LYS A 89 -6.19 8.26 7.00
C LYS A 89 -4.79 8.04 6.47
#